data_9c772207e3450054b408a8ecfe562b4d
#
_entry.id   9c772207e3450054b408a8ecfe562b4d
#
_cell.length_a   1.000
_cell.length_b   1.000
_cell.length_c   1.000
_cell.angle_alpha   90.00
_cell.angle_beta   90.00
_cell.angle_gamma   90.00
#
_symmetry.space_group_name_H-M   'P 1'
#
loop_
_entity.id
_entity.type
_entity.pdbx_description
1 polymer ?
#
loop_
_entity_poly.entity_id
_entity_poly.type
_entity_poly.pdbx_seq_one_letter_code
_entity_poly.pdbx_strand_id
1 'polypeptide(L)'
;HLPLEGRLSAALVKGISDYMEPDLHEALQAYPSAVGIIEGPLMAGMDKVGELFGCGKMFLPQVVKSARAMKQAVAWLQPFIEREQLQSGRKSAGKIVIATVKGDVHDIGKNIVGVVMRCNGYEVIDMGVMVPAEEIIDTAVREHADYIGLSGLITPSLEEMCNVARLMNERGLSIPILVGGATASAVHTAVKIAPCYDHIVAYTRDAAVMPSIMQEIASDPAEAERRIKAEQESQRSAYAESQKPLLPLEEARRRAFMPDWEAYDTPVPS
;
A
#
# COMPACT_ATOMS: atom_id res chain seq x y z
N HIS A 1 -13.81 22.48 -22.45
CA HIS A 1 -12.60 22.77 -21.71
C HIS A 1 -12.77 22.29 -20.27
N LEU A 2 -12.03 21.26 -19.86
CA LEU A 2 -12.01 20.81 -18.47
C LEU A 2 -11.08 21.73 -17.65
N PRO A 3 -11.38 21.98 -16.38
CA PRO A 3 -10.44 22.64 -15.47
C PRO A 3 -9.17 21.76 -15.33
N LEU A 4 -8.06 22.35 -14.84
CA LEU A 4 -6.76 21.68 -14.73
C LEU A 4 -6.82 20.32 -14.05
N GLU A 5 -7.46 20.22 -12.89
CA GLU A 5 -7.64 18.97 -12.16
C GLU A 5 -8.40 17.92 -12.99
N GLY A 6 -9.43 18.37 -13.70
CA GLY A 6 -10.20 17.52 -14.62
C GLY A 6 -9.37 17.02 -15.80
N ARG A 7 -8.42 17.83 -16.30
CA ARG A 7 -7.52 17.42 -17.39
C ARG A 7 -6.54 16.36 -16.91
N LEU A 8 -5.89 16.58 -15.77
CA LEU A 8 -4.95 15.63 -15.17
C LEU A 8 -5.63 14.29 -14.84
N SER A 9 -6.81 14.33 -14.19
CA SER A 9 -7.59 13.14 -13.90
C SER A 9 -8.04 12.41 -15.19
N ALA A 10 -8.54 13.16 -16.19
CA ALA A 10 -8.96 12.59 -17.46
C ALA A 10 -7.80 11.97 -18.25
N ALA A 11 -6.59 12.56 -18.18
CA ALA A 11 -5.39 12.01 -18.80
C ALA A 11 -5.06 10.63 -18.22
N LEU A 12 -5.14 10.47 -16.90
CA LEU A 12 -4.94 9.18 -16.23
C LEU A 12 -6.04 8.18 -16.59
N VAL A 13 -7.32 8.57 -16.52
CA VAL A 13 -8.45 7.68 -16.86
C VAL A 13 -8.36 7.17 -18.30
N LYS A 14 -7.90 8.02 -19.23
CA LYS A 14 -7.72 7.64 -20.65
C LYS A 14 -6.37 6.97 -20.93
N GLY A 15 -5.42 7.02 -19.98
CA GLY A 15 -4.06 6.53 -20.15
C GLY A 15 -3.28 7.29 -21.23
N ILE A 16 -3.48 8.61 -21.32
CA ILE A 16 -2.85 9.52 -22.28
C ILE A 16 -1.87 10.41 -21.55
N SER A 17 -0.62 10.44 -22.00
CA SER A 17 0.45 11.26 -21.40
C SER A 17 0.89 12.45 -22.27
N ASP A 18 0.38 12.59 -23.50
CA ASP A 18 0.83 13.58 -24.47
C ASP A 18 0.70 15.04 -24.00
N TYR A 19 -0.30 15.31 -23.16
CA TYR A 19 -0.54 16.64 -22.57
C TYR A 19 -0.19 16.72 -21.09
N MET A 20 0.38 15.66 -20.51
CA MET A 20 0.67 15.59 -19.09
C MET A 20 1.66 16.65 -18.64
N GLU A 21 2.74 16.84 -19.39
CA GLU A 21 3.80 17.78 -19.04
C GLU A 21 3.32 19.25 -19.00
N PRO A 22 2.63 19.78 -20.02
CA PRO A 22 2.03 21.12 -19.97
C PRO A 22 1.06 21.30 -18.80
N ASP A 23 0.21 20.30 -18.53
CA ASP A 23 -0.75 20.37 -17.43
C ASP A 23 -0.05 20.33 -16.06
N LEU A 24 1.02 19.54 -15.91
CA LEU A 24 1.84 19.54 -14.70
C LEU A 24 2.59 20.85 -14.49
N HIS A 25 3.07 21.49 -15.54
CA HIS A 25 3.66 22.84 -15.46
C HIS A 25 2.66 23.88 -14.94
N GLU A 26 1.42 23.84 -15.44
CA GLU A 26 0.34 24.70 -14.95
C GLU A 26 0.01 24.39 -13.47
N ALA A 27 -0.02 23.08 -13.13
CA ALA A 27 -0.28 22.63 -11.77
C ALA A 27 0.79 23.10 -10.77
N LEU A 28 2.07 23.12 -11.13
CA LEU A 28 3.14 23.66 -10.26
C LEU A 28 2.97 25.13 -9.90
N GLN A 29 2.20 25.90 -10.69
CA GLN A 29 1.89 27.30 -10.39
C GLN A 29 0.62 27.44 -9.53
N ALA A 30 -0.27 26.45 -9.60
CA ALA A 30 -1.58 26.47 -8.91
C ALA A 30 -1.54 25.77 -7.54
N TYR A 31 -0.65 24.81 -7.35
CA TYR A 31 -0.54 24.03 -6.12
C TYR A 31 0.62 24.48 -5.25
N PRO A 32 0.48 24.42 -3.91
CA PRO A 32 1.53 24.88 -2.98
C PRO A 32 2.79 23.99 -3.01
N SER A 33 2.67 22.75 -3.52
CA SER A 33 3.78 21.82 -3.64
C SER A 33 3.56 20.81 -4.76
N ALA A 34 4.65 20.28 -5.30
CA ALA A 34 4.60 19.19 -6.30
C ALA A 34 3.94 17.91 -5.76
N VAL A 35 4.07 17.66 -4.46
CA VAL A 35 3.39 16.52 -3.79
C VAL A 35 1.89 16.72 -3.76
N GLY A 36 1.39 17.94 -3.53
CA GLY A 36 -0.04 18.23 -3.56
C GLY A 36 -0.70 17.93 -4.91
N ILE A 37 0.06 17.98 -6.02
CA ILE A 37 -0.42 17.56 -7.34
C ILE A 37 -0.61 16.03 -7.40
N ILE A 38 0.31 15.28 -6.78
CA ILE A 38 0.22 13.82 -6.73
C ILE A 38 -0.96 13.40 -5.85
N GLU A 39 -1.03 13.90 -4.61
CA GLU A 39 -2.05 13.53 -3.63
C GLU A 39 -3.46 14.04 -3.99
N GLY A 40 -3.55 15.10 -4.77
CA GLY A 40 -4.80 15.66 -5.25
C GLY A 40 -5.25 15.05 -6.60
N PRO A 41 -5.08 15.80 -7.71
CA PRO A 41 -5.69 15.44 -9.01
C PRO A 41 -5.17 14.12 -9.60
N LEU A 42 -3.91 13.74 -9.37
CA LEU A 42 -3.38 12.49 -9.90
C LEU A 42 -3.94 11.28 -9.14
N MET A 43 -3.99 11.31 -7.81
CA MET A 43 -4.62 10.22 -7.04
C MET A 43 -6.11 10.13 -7.31
N ALA A 44 -6.85 11.24 -7.38
CA ALA A 44 -8.26 11.25 -7.76
C ALA A 44 -8.51 10.62 -9.14
N GLY A 45 -7.58 10.80 -10.08
CA GLY A 45 -7.62 10.14 -11.38
C GLY A 45 -7.44 8.63 -11.28
N MET A 46 -6.50 8.16 -10.45
CA MET A 46 -6.25 6.73 -10.22
C MET A 46 -7.40 6.05 -9.45
N ASP A 47 -8.00 6.73 -8.48
CA ASP A 47 -9.19 6.25 -7.78
C ASP A 47 -10.34 6.00 -8.76
N LYS A 48 -10.53 6.92 -9.72
CA LYS A 48 -11.52 6.77 -10.79
C LYS A 48 -11.22 5.59 -11.71
N VAL A 49 -9.94 5.33 -12.02
CA VAL A 49 -9.51 4.14 -12.76
C VAL A 49 -9.89 2.88 -11.98
N GLY A 50 -9.63 2.85 -10.68
CA GLY A 50 -9.99 1.74 -9.79
C GLY A 50 -11.50 1.47 -9.76
N GLU A 51 -12.32 2.51 -9.62
CA GLU A 51 -13.79 2.40 -9.69
C GLU A 51 -14.27 1.82 -11.02
N LEU A 52 -13.74 2.36 -12.14
CA LEU A 52 -14.14 1.91 -13.49
C LEU A 52 -13.72 0.46 -13.74
N PHE A 53 -12.56 0.05 -13.26
CA PHE A 53 -12.11 -1.34 -13.34
C PHE A 53 -12.96 -2.25 -12.46
N GLY A 54 -13.22 -1.86 -11.20
CA GLY A 54 -14.02 -2.63 -10.25
C GLY A 54 -15.49 -2.85 -10.70
N CYS A 55 -16.08 -1.88 -11.41
CA CYS A 55 -17.42 -2.02 -11.98
C CYS A 55 -17.46 -2.60 -13.42
N GLY A 56 -16.32 -3.08 -13.94
CA GLY A 56 -16.23 -3.73 -15.25
C GLY A 56 -16.31 -2.78 -16.45
N LYS A 57 -16.23 -1.46 -16.24
CA LYS A 57 -16.26 -0.46 -17.33
C LYS A 57 -14.86 -0.16 -17.91
N MET A 58 -13.82 -0.69 -17.29
CA MET A 58 -12.44 -0.57 -17.74
C MET A 58 -11.77 -1.96 -17.70
N PHE A 59 -10.92 -2.25 -18.68
CA PHE A 59 -10.20 -3.52 -18.79
C PHE A 59 -8.74 -3.38 -18.40
N LEU A 60 -8.10 -4.48 -18.03
CA LEU A 60 -6.71 -4.50 -17.56
C LEU A 60 -5.72 -3.75 -18.46
N PRO A 61 -5.75 -3.85 -19.82
CA PRO A 61 -4.84 -3.08 -20.66
C PRO A 61 -5.00 -1.55 -20.53
N GLN A 62 -6.20 -1.08 -20.22
CA GLN A 62 -6.45 0.35 -19.98
C GLN A 62 -5.90 0.78 -18.62
N VAL A 63 -6.07 -0.05 -17.57
CA VAL A 63 -5.46 0.19 -16.25
C VAL A 63 -3.94 0.27 -16.36
N VAL A 64 -3.31 -0.62 -17.13
CA VAL A 64 -1.86 -0.59 -17.38
C VAL A 64 -1.41 0.71 -18.06
N LYS A 65 -2.20 1.24 -19.01
CA LYS A 65 -1.91 2.54 -19.63
C LYS A 65 -2.04 3.69 -18.62
N SER A 66 -3.07 3.69 -17.80
CA SER A 66 -3.27 4.66 -16.72
C SER A 66 -2.12 4.64 -15.71
N ALA A 67 -1.70 3.45 -15.30
CA ALA A 67 -0.57 3.25 -14.41
C ALA A 67 0.75 3.79 -15.01
N ARG A 68 0.97 3.57 -16.31
CA ARG A 68 2.13 4.13 -17.02
C ARG A 68 2.09 5.67 -17.04
N ALA A 69 0.94 6.27 -17.34
CA ALA A 69 0.77 7.71 -17.34
C ALA A 69 1.02 8.31 -15.94
N MET A 70 0.52 7.66 -14.88
CA MET A 70 0.80 8.04 -13.48
C MET A 70 2.29 8.00 -13.17
N LYS A 71 2.98 6.90 -13.55
CA LYS A 71 4.41 6.74 -13.32
C LYS A 71 5.23 7.83 -14.03
N GLN A 72 4.85 8.22 -15.25
CA GLN A 72 5.48 9.32 -16.00
C GLN A 72 5.25 10.66 -15.30
N ALA A 73 4.04 10.95 -14.84
CA ALA A 73 3.73 12.18 -14.11
C ALA A 73 4.56 12.30 -12.82
N VAL A 74 4.65 11.24 -12.02
CA VAL A 74 5.46 11.22 -10.79
C VAL A 74 6.94 11.40 -11.11
N ALA A 75 7.47 10.72 -12.12
CA ALA A 75 8.87 10.85 -12.53
C ALA A 75 9.19 12.29 -13.01
N TRP A 76 8.26 12.93 -13.69
CA TRP A 76 8.43 14.32 -14.14
C TRP A 76 8.39 15.30 -12.96
N LEU A 77 7.56 15.08 -11.95
CA LEU A 77 7.48 15.91 -10.73
C LEU A 77 8.68 15.71 -9.79
N GLN A 78 9.38 14.58 -9.87
CA GLN A 78 10.46 14.21 -8.93
C GLN A 78 11.54 15.30 -8.75
N PRO A 79 12.09 15.94 -9.81
CA PRO A 79 13.10 16.99 -9.64
C PRO A 79 12.59 18.24 -8.89
N PHE A 80 11.31 18.55 -9.03
CA PHE A 80 10.68 19.67 -8.33
C PHE A 80 10.52 19.37 -6.84
N ILE A 81 10.12 18.14 -6.52
CA ILE A 81 10.01 17.65 -5.16
C ILE A 81 11.37 17.69 -4.45
N GLU A 82 12.42 17.17 -5.10
CA GLU A 82 13.78 17.20 -4.57
C GLU A 82 14.29 18.62 -4.31
N ARG A 83 13.97 19.57 -5.21
CA ARG A 83 14.30 20.98 -5.05
C ARG A 83 13.58 21.62 -3.87
N GLU A 84 12.28 21.35 -3.70
CA GLU A 84 11.48 21.80 -2.56
C GLU A 84 12.06 21.30 -1.23
N GLN A 85 12.53 20.06 -1.20
CA GLN A 85 13.19 19.45 -0.02
C GLN A 85 14.50 20.15 0.33
N LEU A 86 15.38 20.37 -0.65
CA LEU A 86 16.67 21.03 -0.45
C LEU A 86 16.50 22.45 0.11
N GLN A 87 15.43 23.15 -0.30
CA GLN A 87 15.14 24.51 0.18
C GLN A 87 14.57 24.53 1.61
N SER A 88 13.98 23.45 2.07
CA SER A 88 13.37 23.38 3.41
C SER A 88 14.39 23.34 4.56
N GLY A 89 15.66 23.02 4.29
CA GLY A 89 16.76 23.02 5.27
C GLY A 89 16.54 22.11 6.50
N ARG A 90 15.57 21.20 6.47
CA ARG A 90 15.20 20.34 7.59
C ARG A 90 16.24 19.21 7.77
N LYS A 91 16.65 18.96 9.03
CA LYS A 91 17.37 17.73 9.37
C LYS A 91 16.51 16.53 9.02
N SER A 92 17.15 15.42 8.59
CA SER A 92 16.43 14.16 8.32
C SER A 92 15.55 13.78 9.51
N ALA A 93 14.28 13.46 9.22
CA ALA A 93 13.33 12.98 10.23
C ALA A 93 13.55 11.50 10.58
N GLY A 94 14.46 10.84 9.88
CA GLY A 94 14.79 9.42 10.01
C GLY A 94 14.99 8.76 8.64
N LYS A 95 15.35 7.49 8.66
CA LYS A 95 15.64 6.69 7.47
C LYS A 95 14.67 5.51 7.36
N ILE A 96 14.09 5.32 6.18
CA ILE A 96 13.20 4.19 5.89
C ILE A 96 13.69 3.39 4.68
N VAL A 97 13.73 2.08 4.83
CA VAL A 97 13.88 1.14 3.70
C VAL A 97 12.49 0.74 3.23
N ILE A 98 12.20 0.92 1.94
CA ILE A 98 10.92 0.50 1.35
C ILE A 98 11.14 -0.55 0.26
N ALA A 99 10.28 -1.56 0.22
CA ALA A 99 10.35 -2.62 -0.78
C ALA A 99 8.94 -3.15 -1.12
N THR A 100 8.75 -3.53 -2.38
CA THR A 100 7.68 -4.47 -2.73
C THR A 100 8.23 -5.88 -2.51
N VAL A 101 7.54 -6.67 -1.70
CA VAL A 101 7.99 -7.98 -1.25
C VAL A 101 8.15 -8.98 -2.39
N LYS A 102 8.89 -10.06 -2.13
CA LYS A 102 9.15 -11.13 -3.09
C LYS A 102 7.87 -11.63 -3.77
N GLY A 103 7.96 -11.88 -5.07
CA GLY A 103 6.85 -12.37 -5.89
C GLY A 103 5.86 -11.31 -6.34
N ASP A 104 6.02 -10.04 -5.92
CA ASP A 104 5.16 -8.94 -6.30
C ASP A 104 5.93 -7.87 -7.09
N VAL A 105 5.32 -7.39 -8.20
CA VAL A 105 5.93 -6.43 -9.13
C VAL A 105 5.26 -5.04 -9.11
N HIS A 106 4.27 -4.86 -8.23
CA HIS A 106 3.49 -3.63 -8.18
C HIS A 106 4.25 -2.56 -7.39
N ASP A 107 4.67 -1.50 -8.05
CA ASP A 107 5.54 -0.46 -7.50
C ASP A 107 4.91 0.93 -7.36
N ILE A 108 3.75 1.21 -7.99
CA ILE A 108 3.18 2.54 -8.04
C ILE A 108 2.89 3.07 -6.63
N GLY A 109 2.19 2.30 -5.81
CA GLY A 109 1.87 2.71 -4.43
C GLY A 109 3.13 2.93 -3.60
N LYS A 110 4.12 2.03 -3.70
CA LYS A 110 5.40 2.15 -3.02
C LYS A 110 6.17 3.41 -3.47
N ASN A 111 6.19 3.69 -4.76
CA ASN A 111 6.88 4.87 -5.30
C ASN A 111 6.24 6.17 -4.79
N ILE A 112 4.90 6.23 -4.72
CA ILE A 112 4.17 7.37 -4.14
C ILE A 112 4.53 7.53 -2.66
N VAL A 113 4.52 6.44 -1.89
CA VAL A 113 4.96 6.46 -0.49
C VAL A 113 6.38 7.00 -0.37
N GLY A 114 7.32 6.52 -1.19
CA GLY A 114 8.70 6.99 -1.19
C GLY A 114 8.82 8.51 -1.44
N VAL A 115 8.01 9.04 -2.36
CA VAL A 115 7.94 10.47 -2.64
C VAL A 115 7.42 11.24 -1.43
N VAL A 116 6.28 10.81 -0.88
CA VAL A 116 5.66 11.47 0.29
C VAL A 116 6.60 11.44 1.50
N MET A 117 7.30 10.32 1.74
CA MET A 117 8.28 10.23 2.84
C MET A 117 9.44 11.20 2.66
N ARG A 118 10.03 11.30 1.45
CA ARG A 118 11.09 12.28 1.17
C ARG A 118 10.60 13.71 1.42
N CYS A 119 9.36 14.03 1.02
CA CYS A 119 8.78 15.35 1.26
C CYS A 119 8.59 15.67 2.74
N ASN A 120 8.39 14.64 3.56
CA ASN A 120 8.31 14.80 5.01
C ASN A 120 9.68 14.73 5.71
N GLY A 121 10.78 14.76 4.93
CA GLY A 121 12.14 14.87 5.45
C GLY A 121 12.79 13.54 5.81
N TYR A 122 12.22 12.41 5.40
CA TYR A 122 12.83 11.09 5.59
C TYR A 122 13.82 10.76 4.48
N GLU A 123 14.93 10.13 4.84
CA GLU A 123 15.80 9.48 3.87
C GLU A 123 15.15 8.16 3.46
N VAL A 124 14.91 7.95 2.16
CA VAL A 124 14.22 6.78 1.63
C VAL A 124 15.14 5.96 0.78
N ILE A 125 15.37 4.71 1.19
CA ILE A 125 16.07 3.68 0.43
C ILE A 125 15.02 2.80 -0.23
N ASP A 126 14.82 2.98 -1.52
CA ASP A 126 13.88 2.21 -2.32
C ASP A 126 14.59 1.01 -2.95
N MET A 127 14.24 -0.19 -2.51
CA MET A 127 14.83 -1.43 -3.01
C MET A 127 14.15 -1.99 -4.26
N GLY A 128 13.08 -1.33 -4.74
CA GLY A 128 12.34 -1.79 -5.91
C GLY A 128 11.30 -2.86 -5.60
N VAL A 129 11.19 -3.84 -6.49
CA VAL A 129 10.14 -4.88 -6.47
C VAL A 129 10.75 -6.28 -6.37
N MET A 130 9.94 -7.28 -5.98
CA MET A 130 10.33 -8.69 -5.87
C MET A 130 11.50 -8.93 -4.90
N VAL A 131 11.61 -8.10 -3.86
CA VAL A 131 12.76 -8.12 -2.96
C VAL A 131 12.62 -9.24 -1.92
N PRO A 132 13.61 -10.15 -1.79
CA PRO A 132 13.61 -11.18 -0.76
C PRO A 132 13.66 -10.60 0.66
N ALA A 133 13.04 -11.31 1.62
CA ALA A 133 12.97 -10.87 3.01
C ALA A 133 14.35 -10.61 3.63
N GLU A 134 15.31 -11.52 3.39
CA GLU A 134 16.67 -11.40 3.89
C GLU A 134 17.36 -10.13 3.38
N GLU A 135 17.17 -9.80 2.10
CA GLU A 135 17.79 -8.63 1.48
C GLU A 135 17.20 -7.33 2.04
N ILE A 136 15.88 -7.29 2.30
CA ILE A 136 15.21 -6.16 2.96
C ILE A 136 15.84 -5.93 4.34
N ILE A 137 15.95 -7.00 5.13
CA ILE A 137 16.46 -6.93 6.50
C ILE A 137 17.97 -6.57 6.51
N ASP A 138 18.77 -7.22 5.68
CA ASP A 138 20.20 -6.94 5.58
C ASP A 138 20.48 -5.49 5.17
N THR A 139 19.66 -4.96 4.25
CA THR A 139 19.74 -3.55 3.84
C THR A 139 19.33 -2.63 4.98
N ALA A 140 18.23 -2.91 5.68
CA ALA A 140 17.80 -2.09 6.80
C ALA A 140 18.86 -2.03 7.92
N VAL A 141 19.52 -3.15 8.22
CA VAL A 141 20.59 -3.20 9.22
C VAL A 141 21.84 -2.45 8.74
N ARG A 142 22.30 -2.71 7.51
CA ARG A 142 23.48 -2.08 6.92
C ARG A 142 23.36 -0.55 6.85
N GLU A 143 22.19 -0.08 6.47
CA GLU A 143 21.89 1.33 6.29
C GLU A 143 21.46 2.03 7.58
N HIS A 144 21.38 1.31 8.70
CA HIS A 144 20.87 1.81 9.98
C HIS A 144 19.49 2.46 9.83
N ALA A 145 18.57 1.75 9.19
CA ALA A 145 17.21 2.26 8.96
C ALA A 145 16.41 2.30 10.28
N ASP A 146 15.66 3.37 10.46
CA ASP A 146 14.75 3.53 11.59
C ASP A 146 13.42 2.81 11.35
N TYR A 147 13.07 2.53 10.09
CA TYR A 147 11.81 1.91 9.69
C TYR A 147 12.00 1.00 8.47
N ILE A 148 11.13 -0.01 8.38
CA ILE A 148 10.96 -0.84 7.18
C ILE A 148 9.53 -0.67 6.66
N GLY A 149 9.37 -0.28 5.39
CA GLY A 149 8.08 -0.18 4.70
C GLY A 149 7.91 -1.34 3.72
N LEU A 150 6.87 -2.15 3.92
CA LEU A 150 6.54 -3.29 3.06
C LEU A 150 5.32 -2.97 2.20
N SER A 151 5.43 -3.21 0.91
CA SER A 151 4.34 -3.03 -0.06
C SER A 151 4.02 -4.35 -0.75
N GLY A 152 2.72 -4.56 -1.03
CA GLY A 152 2.23 -5.69 -1.81
C GLY A 152 0.82 -5.44 -2.31
N LEU A 153 0.48 -6.05 -3.47
CA LEU A 153 -0.83 -5.91 -4.10
C LEU A 153 -1.55 -7.24 -4.25
N ILE A 154 -0.85 -8.37 -4.21
CA ILE A 154 -1.43 -9.70 -4.40
C ILE A 154 -1.48 -10.48 -3.10
N THR A 155 -2.38 -11.45 -3.00
CA THR A 155 -2.55 -12.24 -1.76
C THR A 155 -1.26 -12.91 -1.27
N PRO A 156 -0.40 -13.49 -2.12
CA PRO A 156 0.87 -14.08 -1.67
C PRO A 156 1.82 -13.08 -1.01
N SER A 157 1.71 -11.78 -1.32
CA SER A 157 2.55 -10.74 -0.69
C SER A 157 2.35 -10.65 0.81
N LEU A 158 1.15 -10.99 1.30
CA LEU A 158 0.84 -10.99 2.73
C LEU A 158 1.62 -12.06 3.50
N GLU A 159 1.84 -13.23 2.88
CA GLU A 159 2.66 -14.30 3.45
C GLU A 159 4.14 -13.90 3.49
N GLU A 160 4.61 -13.22 2.45
CA GLU A 160 5.98 -12.69 2.43
C GLU A 160 6.20 -11.59 3.47
N MET A 161 5.19 -10.74 3.74
CA MET A 161 5.25 -9.78 4.85
C MET A 161 5.32 -10.46 6.22
N CYS A 162 4.58 -11.56 6.42
CA CYS A 162 4.72 -12.41 7.62
C CYS A 162 6.11 -13.04 7.72
N ASN A 163 6.70 -13.43 6.58
CA ASN A 163 8.04 -13.97 6.53
C ASN A 163 9.09 -12.94 6.95
N VAL A 164 9.00 -11.71 6.43
CA VAL A 164 9.88 -10.60 6.89
C VAL A 164 9.74 -10.38 8.40
N ALA A 165 8.53 -10.29 8.92
CA ALA A 165 8.26 -10.07 10.33
C ALA A 165 8.88 -11.18 11.22
N ARG A 166 8.73 -12.45 10.81
CA ARG A 166 9.29 -13.59 11.52
C ARG A 166 10.82 -13.58 11.53
N LEU A 167 11.44 -13.36 10.37
CA LEU A 167 12.91 -13.28 10.26
C LEU A 167 13.48 -12.11 11.06
N MET A 168 12.78 -10.97 11.12
CA MET A 168 13.17 -9.86 11.98
C MET A 168 13.16 -10.27 13.45
N ASN A 169 12.14 -11.01 13.89
CA ASN A 169 12.03 -11.50 15.25
C ASN A 169 13.12 -12.53 15.58
N GLU A 170 13.38 -13.48 14.68
CA GLU A 170 14.44 -14.48 14.82
C GLU A 170 15.84 -13.87 14.93
N ARG A 171 16.05 -12.71 14.27
CA ARG A 171 17.32 -11.97 14.34
C ARG A 171 17.40 -11.00 15.53
N GLY A 172 16.38 -10.92 16.38
CA GLY A 172 16.34 -10.02 17.54
C GLY A 172 16.36 -8.53 17.18
N LEU A 173 15.83 -8.18 16.02
CA LEU A 173 15.75 -6.79 15.57
C LEU A 173 14.49 -6.13 16.13
N SER A 174 14.54 -4.80 16.33
CA SER A 174 13.44 -4.01 16.89
C SER A 174 12.95 -2.88 15.97
N ILE A 175 13.36 -2.88 14.68
CA ILE A 175 13.00 -1.84 13.72
C ILE A 175 11.49 -1.94 13.42
N PRO A 176 10.71 -0.86 13.58
CA PRO A 176 9.27 -0.85 13.25
C PRO A 176 9.01 -1.21 11.78
N ILE A 177 8.00 -2.07 11.57
CA ILE A 177 7.53 -2.48 10.24
C ILE A 177 6.26 -1.71 9.92
N LEU A 178 6.23 -1.04 8.78
CA LEU A 178 5.07 -0.35 8.23
C LEU A 178 4.53 -1.16 7.05
N VAL A 179 3.27 -1.56 7.14
CA VAL A 179 2.63 -2.44 6.15
C VAL A 179 1.65 -1.63 5.32
N GLY A 180 1.84 -1.64 4.00
CA GLY A 180 0.97 -0.96 3.05
C GLY A 180 0.67 -1.81 1.83
N GLY A 181 -0.14 -1.27 0.94
CA GLY A 181 -0.56 -1.90 -0.32
C GLY A 181 -2.02 -2.34 -0.30
N ALA A 182 -2.60 -2.49 -1.49
CA ALA A 182 -4.05 -2.66 -1.65
C ALA A 182 -4.62 -3.97 -1.09
N THR A 183 -3.80 -5.02 -0.93
CA THR A 183 -4.22 -6.27 -0.28
C THR A 183 -4.09 -6.24 1.23
N ALA A 184 -3.28 -5.35 1.77
CA ALA A 184 -3.14 -5.20 3.21
C ALA A 184 -4.37 -4.49 3.79
N SER A 185 -4.74 -4.88 4.99
CA SER A 185 -5.77 -4.20 5.78
C SER A 185 -5.37 -4.18 7.25
N ALA A 186 -5.98 -3.31 8.03
CA ALA A 186 -5.75 -3.25 9.47
C ALA A 186 -6.00 -4.61 10.13
N VAL A 187 -7.12 -5.25 9.81
CA VAL A 187 -7.46 -6.58 10.33
C VAL A 187 -6.43 -7.64 9.91
N HIS A 188 -6.02 -7.65 8.63
CA HIS A 188 -5.04 -8.61 8.16
C HIS A 188 -3.68 -8.42 8.85
N THR A 189 -3.26 -7.15 8.98
CA THR A 189 -2.02 -6.81 9.70
C THR A 189 -2.09 -7.28 11.15
N ALA A 190 -3.21 -7.02 11.84
CA ALA A 190 -3.40 -7.42 13.23
C ALA A 190 -3.46 -8.95 13.43
N VAL A 191 -4.11 -9.68 12.51
CA VAL A 191 -4.39 -11.13 12.67
C VAL A 191 -3.23 -11.99 12.18
N LYS A 192 -2.51 -11.56 11.13
CA LYS A 192 -1.53 -12.41 10.43
C LYS A 192 -0.09 -11.93 10.58
N ILE A 193 0.18 -10.62 10.38
CA ILE A 193 1.55 -10.12 10.30
C ILE A 193 2.07 -9.76 11.69
N ALA A 194 1.33 -8.97 12.47
CA ALA A 194 1.76 -8.53 13.80
C ALA A 194 2.08 -9.68 14.77
N PRO A 195 1.37 -10.82 14.77
CA PRO A 195 1.74 -11.95 15.63
C PRO A 195 3.09 -12.60 15.32
N CYS A 196 3.68 -12.29 14.17
CA CYS A 196 4.99 -12.81 13.76
C CYS A 196 6.17 -11.95 14.26
N TYR A 197 5.90 -10.83 14.95
CA TYR A 197 6.93 -9.89 15.38
C TYR A 197 6.59 -9.27 16.72
N ASP A 198 7.55 -9.28 17.67
CA ASP A 198 7.33 -8.82 19.03
C ASP A 198 7.29 -7.29 19.17
N HIS A 199 7.74 -6.55 18.14
CA HIS A 199 7.78 -5.10 18.10
C HIS A 199 6.68 -4.50 17.22
N ILE A 200 6.81 -3.22 16.86
CA ILE A 200 5.78 -2.49 16.13
C ILE A 200 5.62 -3.02 14.70
N VAL A 201 4.39 -3.42 14.37
CA VAL A 201 3.90 -3.62 13.00
C VAL A 201 2.70 -2.70 12.81
N ALA A 202 2.84 -1.63 12.06
CA ALA A 202 1.77 -0.66 11.84
C ALA A 202 1.18 -0.76 10.44
N TYR A 203 -0.15 -0.80 10.33
CA TYR A 203 -0.83 -0.69 9.06
C TYR A 203 -0.89 0.77 8.61
N THR A 204 -0.48 1.02 7.38
CA THR A 204 -0.55 2.33 6.74
C THR A 204 -1.52 2.26 5.56
N ARG A 205 -2.72 2.80 5.76
CA ARG A 205 -3.81 2.75 4.77
C ARG A 205 -3.43 3.40 3.44
N ASP A 206 -2.73 4.53 3.52
CA ASP A 206 -2.29 5.33 2.39
C ASP A 206 -0.99 6.08 2.70
N ALA A 207 -0.41 6.69 1.68
CA ALA A 207 0.85 7.41 1.80
C ALA A 207 0.75 8.65 2.72
N ALA A 208 -0.41 9.30 2.79
CA ALA A 208 -0.60 10.52 3.57
C ALA A 208 -0.63 10.26 5.08
N VAL A 209 -1.05 9.08 5.51
CA VAL A 209 -1.13 8.69 6.93
C VAL A 209 0.24 8.25 7.47
N MET A 210 1.12 7.71 6.63
CA MET A 210 2.41 7.15 7.06
C MET A 210 3.29 8.14 7.84
N PRO A 211 3.47 9.41 7.44
CA PRO A 211 4.30 10.35 8.19
C PRO A 211 3.83 10.58 9.62
N SER A 212 2.51 10.65 9.84
CA SER A 212 1.97 10.86 11.18
C SER A 212 2.20 9.67 12.10
N ILE A 213 2.07 8.44 11.58
CA ILE A 213 2.38 7.21 12.32
C ILE A 213 3.87 7.16 12.67
N MET A 214 4.75 7.47 11.72
CA MET A 214 6.20 7.48 11.96
C MET A 214 6.59 8.56 12.97
N GLN A 215 5.98 9.74 12.91
CA GLN A 215 6.21 10.81 13.89
C GLN A 215 5.74 10.41 15.30
N GLU A 216 4.61 9.74 15.42
CA GLU A 216 4.12 9.20 16.69
C GLU A 216 5.13 8.19 17.27
N ILE A 217 5.58 7.23 16.46
CA ILE A 217 6.60 6.24 16.86
C ILE A 217 7.91 6.92 17.27
N ALA A 218 8.35 7.97 16.55
CA ALA A 218 9.58 8.68 16.87
C ALA A 218 9.47 9.51 18.16
N SER A 219 8.27 10.04 18.46
CA SER A 219 8.06 10.92 19.62
C SER A 219 7.98 10.13 20.94
N ASP A 220 7.26 9.03 20.96
CA ASP A 220 7.15 8.13 22.11
C ASP A 220 6.96 6.67 21.62
N PRO A 221 8.05 5.94 21.36
CA PRO A 221 7.97 4.57 20.85
C PRO A 221 7.17 3.63 21.74
N ALA A 222 7.26 3.79 23.07
CA ALA A 222 6.60 2.90 24.03
C ALA A 222 5.08 3.12 24.05
N GLU A 223 4.64 4.38 23.99
CA GLU A 223 3.21 4.71 23.92
C GLU A 223 2.62 4.32 22.55
N ALA A 224 3.33 4.60 21.45
CA ALA A 224 2.92 4.20 20.11
C ALA A 224 2.76 2.67 20.02
N GLU A 225 3.71 1.91 20.56
CA GLU A 225 3.63 0.45 20.58
C GLU A 225 2.42 -0.05 21.39
N ARG A 226 2.18 0.50 22.58
CA ARG A 226 1.02 0.14 23.39
C ARG A 226 -0.29 0.40 22.68
N ARG A 227 -0.43 1.59 22.08
CA ARG A 227 -1.65 1.98 21.34
C ARG A 227 -1.88 1.06 20.14
N ILE A 228 -0.86 0.85 19.31
CA ILE A 228 -0.96 0.00 18.11
C ILE A 228 -1.31 -1.44 18.51
N LYS A 229 -0.67 -2.00 19.53
CA LYS A 229 -0.95 -3.37 19.99
C LYS A 229 -2.36 -3.48 20.58
N ALA A 230 -2.84 -2.47 21.32
CA ALA A 230 -4.19 -2.47 21.86
C ALA A 230 -5.26 -2.42 20.76
N GLU A 231 -5.05 -1.59 19.73
CA GLU A 231 -5.92 -1.54 18.55
C GLU A 231 -5.95 -2.87 17.82
N GLN A 232 -4.79 -3.48 17.60
CA GLN A 232 -4.67 -4.79 16.94
C GLN A 232 -5.36 -5.90 17.76
N GLU A 233 -5.28 -5.86 19.09
CA GLU A 233 -5.98 -6.83 19.95
C GLU A 233 -7.50 -6.69 19.82
N SER A 234 -8.01 -5.46 19.79
CA SER A 234 -9.43 -5.20 19.53
C SER A 234 -9.86 -5.76 18.18
N GLN A 235 -9.04 -5.57 17.13
CA GLN A 235 -9.32 -6.11 15.79
C GLN A 235 -9.27 -7.64 15.76
N ARG A 236 -8.33 -8.28 16.46
CA ARG A 236 -8.27 -9.75 16.59
C ARG A 236 -9.50 -10.31 17.28
N SER A 237 -9.93 -9.69 18.36
CA SER A 237 -11.12 -10.09 19.11
C SER A 237 -12.38 -9.98 18.26
N ALA A 238 -12.59 -8.85 17.59
CA ALA A 238 -13.70 -8.65 16.68
C ALA A 238 -13.68 -9.65 15.49
N TYR A 239 -12.49 -9.93 14.95
CA TYR A 239 -12.33 -10.94 13.90
C TYR A 239 -12.68 -12.34 14.39
N ALA A 240 -12.22 -12.73 15.58
CA ALA A 240 -12.54 -14.04 16.18
C ALA A 240 -14.04 -14.21 16.40
N GLU A 241 -14.73 -13.17 16.90
CA GLU A 241 -16.18 -13.19 17.09
C GLU A 241 -16.95 -13.28 15.75
N SER A 242 -16.40 -12.72 14.69
CA SER A 242 -17.01 -12.77 13.35
C SER A 242 -16.91 -14.15 12.70
N GLN A 243 -16.00 -15.02 13.16
CA GLN A 243 -15.80 -16.36 12.61
C GLN A 243 -16.94 -17.26 13.04
N LYS A 244 -17.78 -17.64 12.08
CA LYS A 244 -18.82 -18.66 12.34
C LYS A 244 -18.15 -20.00 12.60
N PRO A 245 -18.53 -20.71 13.67
CA PRO A 245 -18.01 -22.07 13.89
C PRO A 245 -18.39 -22.95 12.71
N LEU A 246 -17.40 -23.64 12.15
CA LEU A 246 -17.63 -24.62 11.09
C LEU A 246 -18.37 -25.83 11.70
N LEU A 247 -19.34 -26.35 10.98
CA LEU A 247 -19.98 -27.60 11.35
C LEU A 247 -18.95 -28.75 11.21
N PRO A 248 -18.97 -29.74 12.14
CA PRO A 248 -18.24 -30.96 11.93
C PRO A 248 -18.59 -31.58 10.56
N LEU A 249 -17.61 -32.21 9.91
CA LEU A 249 -17.78 -32.71 8.55
C LEU A 249 -18.97 -33.67 8.41
N GLU A 250 -19.19 -34.54 9.39
CA GLU A 250 -20.33 -35.49 9.41
C GLU A 250 -21.66 -34.73 9.45
N GLU A 251 -21.76 -33.70 10.28
CA GLU A 251 -22.95 -32.85 10.38
C GLU A 251 -23.17 -32.05 9.08
N ALA A 252 -22.12 -31.51 8.50
CA ALA A 252 -22.18 -30.81 7.23
C ALA A 252 -22.64 -31.73 6.09
N ARG A 253 -22.15 -32.97 6.03
CA ARG A 253 -22.60 -34.00 5.09
C ARG A 253 -24.07 -34.37 5.29
N ARG A 254 -24.50 -34.54 6.56
CA ARG A 254 -25.92 -34.83 6.87
C ARG A 254 -26.86 -33.70 6.45
N ARG A 255 -26.41 -32.44 6.52
CA ARG A 255 -27.19 -31.26 6.11
C ARG A 255 -26.97 -30.86 4.66
N ALA A 256 -26.13 -31.59 3.93
CA ALA A 256 -25.88 -31.30 2.52
C ALA A 256 -27.19 -31.39 1.73
N PHE A 257 -27.40 -30.45 0.84
CA PHE A 257 -28.49 -30.53 -0.14
C PHE A 257 -28.21 -31.73 -1.07
N MET A 258 -29.10 -32.70 -1.04
CA MET A 258 -29.03 -33.88 -1.90
C MET A 258 -30.18 -33.79 -2.93
N PRO A 259 -29.93 -33.24 -4.11
CA PRO A 259 -30.94 -33.15 -5.14
C PRO A 259 -31.29 -34.57 -5.64
N ASP A 260 -32.57 -34.80 -5.88
CA ASP A 260 -33.01 -35.99 -6.58
C ASP A 260 -32.72 -35.81 -8.08
N TRP A 261 -31.60 -36.36 -8.51
CA TRP A 261 -31.15 -36.28 -9.89
C TRP A 261 -32.02 -37.07 -10.87
N GLU A 262 -32.80 -38.04 -10.39
CA GLU A 262 -33.72 -38.82 -11.23
C GLU A 262 -35.00 -38.03 -11.52
N ALA A 263 -35.38 -37.18 -10.58
CA ALA A 263 -36.54 -36.29 -10.74
C ALA A 263 -36.16 -34.91 -11.35
N TYR A 264 -34.86 -34.61 -11.58
CA TYR A 264 -34.41 -33.34 -12.14
C TYR A 264 -34.60 -33.30 -13.64
N ASP A 265 -35.59 -32.52 -14.06
CA ASP A 265 -35.84 -32.23 -15.48
C ASP A 265 -34.87 -31.17 -15.98
N THR A 266 -33.92 -31.56 -16.82
CA THR A 266 -32.87 -30.66 -17.34
C THR A 266 -33.55 -29.72 -18.37
N PRO A 267 -33.53 -28.38 -18.14
CA PRO A 267 -34.09 -27.46 -19.12
C PRO A 267 -33.29 -27.54 -20.43
N VAL A 268 -34.00 -27.88 -21.51
CA VAL A 268 -33.42 -27.87 -22.85
C VAL A 268 -33.40 -26.46 -23.36
N PRO A 269 -32.29 -25.89 -23.82
CA PRO A 269 -32.21 -24.58 -24.42
C PRO A 269 -33.10 -24.54 -25.66
N SER A 270 -34.00 -23.54 -25.76
CA SER A 270 -34.85 -23.25 -26.92
C SER A 270 -34.08 -22.60 -28.05
#